data_db91aadd6e8f1c2f16342d5300ebb861
#
_entry.id   db91aadd6e8f1c2f16342d5300ebb861
#
_cell.length_a   1.000
_cell.length_b   1.000
_cell.length_c   1.000
_cell.angle_alpha   90.00
_cell.angle_beta   90.00
_cell.angle_gamma   90.00
#
_symmetry.space_group_name_H-M   'P 1'
#
loop_
_entity.id
_entity.type
_entity.pdbx_description
1 polymer ?
#
loop_
_entity_poly.entity_id
_entity_poly.type
_entity_poly.pdbx_seq_one_letter_code
_entity_poly.pdbx_strand_id
1 'polypeptide(L)'
;NNVAVNSLNDPGVSYSLFSTPHRLIANASYEIAYANMKTTVSLFYTGYQQGRFSYTYYNDINGDGNYSDLMYVPASKDEMTFVDIKDKQNNVTYTAEEQQEDFWNYVNSDSYLSERKGQYVERASSLEPWIHRFDMKIAQDFYAKIGNRKYGIQVSLDMLNIGNLLNSKWGAYRSCGLQSYDNVRLLKTASKVGEPLTYQMNASSREAFQKNSKWDYTASTGSAWQMQLGVKFTF
;
A
#
# COMPACT_ATOMS: atom_id res chain seq x y z
N ASN A 1 11.66 -3.45 17.54
CA ASN A 1 10.42 -3.34 16.78
C ASN A 1 9.33 -2.84 17.72
N ASN A 2 8.89 -1.62 17.52
CA ASN A 2 7.78 -1.06 18.30
C ASN A 2 6.48 -1.67 17.78
N VAL A 3 5.77 -2.37 18.65
CA VAL A 3 4.46 -2.91 18.31
C VAL A 3 3.43 -1.78 18.43
N ALA A 4 2.51 -1.66 17.47
CA ALA A 4 1.43 -0.67 17.55
C ALA A 4 0.40 -1.09 18.61
N VAL A 5 0.52 -0.56 19.81
CA VAL A 5 -0.35 -0.85 20.98
C VAL A 5 -0.38 0.34 21.91
N ASN A 6 -1.44 0.48 22.70
CA ASN A 6 -1.56 1.50 23.74
C ASN A 6 -0.94 1.05 25.07
N SER A 7 -0.69 -0.23 25.25
CA SER A 7 0.00 -0.77 26.42
C SER A 7 0.83 -1.97 26.00
N LEU A 8 2.11 -1.94 26.31
CA LEU A 8 3.02 -3.07 26.05
C LEU A 8 2.69 -4.29 26.93
N ASN A 9 2.04 -4.08 28.07
CA ASN A 9 1.65 -5.15 28.98
C ASN A 9 0.33 -5.84 28.61
N ASP A 10 -0.47 -5.19 27.76
CA ASP A 10 -1.73 -5.74 27.23
C ASP A 10 -1.85 -5.44 25.72
N PRO A 11 -1.13 -6.19 24.90
CA PRO A 11 -1.10 -5.94 23.45
C PRO A 11 -2.40 -6.36 22.73
N GLY A 12 -3.27 -7.11 23.37
CA GLY A 12 -4.49 -7.62 22.76
C GLY A 12 -4.26 -8.55 21.56
N VAL A 13 -5.36 -9.05 20.98
CA VAL A 13 -5.35 -9.84 19.74
C VAL A 13 -5.56 -8.90 18.55
N SER A 14 -4.85 -9.11 17.44
CA SER A 14 -4.99 -8.32 16.23
C SER A 14 -4.70 -9.13 14.98
N TYR A 15 -4.98 -8.54 13.81
CA TYR A 15 -4.56 -9.13 12.55
C TYR A 15 -3.03 -9.18 12.44
N SER A 16 -2.53 -10.17 11.68
CA SER A 16 -1.11 -10.23 11.33
C SER A 16 -0.79 -9.19 10.25
N LEU A 17 0.29 -8.44 10.45
CA LEU A 17 0.83 -7.52 9.43
C LEU A 17 1.30 -8.23 8.16
N PHE A 18 1.70 -9.51 8.29
CA PHE A 18 2.13 -10.35 7.15
C PHE A 18 0.97 -11.02 6.41
N SER A 19 -0.28 -10.73 6.79
CA SER A 19 -1.43 -11.29 6.09
C SER A 19 -1.66 -10.60 4.75
N THR A 20 -1.97 -11.38 3.72
CA THR A 20 -2.59 -10.88 2.49
C THR A 20 -4.10 -10.99 2.66
N PRO A 21 -4.82 -9.90 2.98
CA PRO A 21 -6.23 -9.97 3.38
C PRO A 21 -7.12 -10.56 2.30
N HIS A 22 -6.88 -10.15 1.06
CA HIS A 22 -7.65 -10.59 -0.10
C HIS A 22 -6.72 -10.80 -1.29
N ARG A 23 -6.90 -11.92 -1.97
CA ARG A 23 -6.17 -12.23 -3.21
C ARG A 23 -7.11 -12.94 -4.19
N LEU A 24 -7.09 -12.49 -5.44
CA LEU A 24 -7.79 -13.09 -6.55
C LEU A 24 -6.77 -13.47 -7.62
N ILE A 25 -6.87 -14.69 -8.13
CA ILE A 25 -6.01 -15.21 -9.19
C ILE A 25 -6.91 -15.78 -10.28
N ALA A 26 -6.63 -15.44 -11.53
CA ALA A 26 -7.28 -16.03 -12.68
C ALA A 26 -6.25 -16.27 -13.78
N ASN A 27 -6.45 -17.34 -14.56
CA ASN A 27 -5.67 -17.58 -15.76
C ASN A 27 -6.59 -18.03 -16.91
N ALA A 28 -6.18 -17.69 -18.13
CA ALA A 28 -6.79 -18.17 -19.35
C ALA A 28 -5.69 -18.47 -20.35
N SER A 29 -5.81 -19.59 -21.06
CA SER A 29 -4.87 -19.95 -22.11
C SER A 29 -5.64 -20.45 -23.31
N TYR A 30 -5.21 -20.01 -24.50
CA TYR A 30 -5.77 -20.45 -25.77
C TYR A 30 -4.67 -20.99 -26.65
N GLU A 31 -4.91 -22.15 -27.23
CA GLU A 31 -3.97 -22.89 -28.07
C GLU A 31 -4.55 -23.14 -29.45
N ILE A 32 -3.79 -22.80 -30.48
CA ILE A 32 -4.11 -23.06 -31.88
C ILE A 32 -3.00 -23.92 -32.47
N ALA A 33 -3.34 -25.12 -32.90
CA ALA A 33 -2.44 -26.01 -33.65
C ALA A 33 -2.76 -25.97 -35.15
N TYR A 34 -1.75 -25.78 -35.98
CA TYR A 34 -1.89 -25.74 -37.43
C TYR A 34 -0.62 -26.25 -38.11
N ALA A 35 -0.80 -27.16 -39.07
CA ALA A 35 0.32 -27.83 -39.75
C ALA A 35 1.35 -28.39 -38.71
N ASN A 36 2.60 -28.00 -38.82
CA ASN A 36 3.68 -28.38 -37.89
C ASN A 36 4.00 -27.27 -36.87
N MET A 37 3.01 -26.46 -36.52
CA MET A 37 3.16 -25.32 -35.62
C MET A 37 2.05 -25.31 -34.59
N LYS A 38 2.33 -24.62 -33.47
CA LYS A 38 1.36 -24.38 -32.40
C LYS A 38 1.61 -23.02 -31.80
N THR A 39 0.58 -22.20 -31.74
CA THR A 39 0.61 -20.91 -31.04
C THR A 39 -0.17 -21.05 -29.74
N THR A 40 0.43 -20.64 -28.64
CA THR A 40 -0.23 -20.56 -27.32
C THR A 40 -0.19 -19.13 -26.84
N VAL A 41 -1.36 -18.58 -26.47
CA VAL A 41 -1.48 -17.29 -25.81
C VAL A 41 -2.08 -17.53 -24.45
N SER A 42 -1.38 -17.05 -23.41
CA SER A 42 -1.81 -17.20 -22.01
C SER A 42 -1.88 -15.83 -21.36
N LEU A 43 -2.94 -15.60 -20.60
CA LEU A 43 -3.13 -14.40 -19.78
C LEU A 43 -3.26 -14.84 -18.33
N PHE A 44 -2.51 -14.22 -17.44
CA PHE A 44 -2.56 -14.42 -16.01
C PHE A 44 -2.91 -13.11 -15.31
N TYR A 45 -3.90 -13.16 -14.44
CA TYR A 45 -4.33 -12.04 -13.62
C TYR A 45 -4.07 -12.33 -12.15
N THR A 46 -3.50 -11.34 -11.46
CA THR A 46 -3.40 -11.33 -10.00
C THR A 46 -3.90 -9.99 -9.47
N GLY A 47 -4.95 -10.06 -8.65
CA GLY A 47 -5.42 -8.94 -7.85
C GLY A 47 -5.21 -9.23 -6.37
N TYR A 48 -4.62 -8.32 -5.60
CA TYR A 48 -4.43 -8.50 -4.15
C TYR A 48 -4.30 -7.16 -3.43
N GLN A 49 -4.63 -7.16 -2.14
CA GLN A 49 -4.29 -6.04 -1.26
C GLN A 49 -2.84 -6.16 -0.82
N GLN A 50 -2.11 -5.02 -0.85
CA GLN A 50 -0.67 -4.99 -0.58
C GLN A 50 -0.33 -5.44 0.83
N GLY A 51 -1.12 -5.02 1.83
CA GLY A 51 -0.88 -5.36 3.22
C GLY A 51 -1.88 -4.70 4.17
N ARG A 52 -1.46 -4.65 5.43
CA ARG A 52 -2.18 -4.00 6.53
C ARG A 52 -1.30 -2.97 7.20
N PHE A 53 -1.92 -1.95 7.78
CA PHE A 53 -1.23 -0.95 8.57
C PHE A 53 -2.08 -0.51 9.78
N SER A 54 -1.42 0.22 10.69
CA SER A 54 -2.06 0.84 11.85
C SER A 54 -1.91 2.36 11.76
N TYR A 55 -2.89 3.10 12.26
CA TYR A 55 -2.69 4.51 12.55
C TYR A 55 -2.07 4.67 13.93
N THR A 56 -0.95 5.37 14.03
CA THR A 56 -0.25 5.60 15.30
C THR A 56 0.16 7.06 15.43
N TYR A 57 0.48 7.47 16.66
CA TYR A 57 1.14 8.74 16.89
C TYR A 57 2.60 8.69 16.45
N TYR A 58 3.18 9.85 16.21
CA TYR A 58 4.58 9.96 15.80
C TYR A 58 5.55 9.81 16.97
N ASN A 59 5.13 10.21 18.15
CA ASN A 59 5.90 10.17 19.39
C ASN A 59 5.18 9.33 20.45
N ASP A 60 5.94 8.95 21.48
CA ASP A 60 5.43 8.29 22.67
C ASP A 60 4.52 9.26 23.44
N ILE A 61 3.23 8.95 23.54
CA ILE A 61 2.25 9.84 24.16
C ILE A 61 2.01 9.53 25.64
N ASN A 62 2.29 8.30 26.05
CA ASN A 62 2.04 7.82 27.42
C ASN A 62 3.31 7.68 28.25
N GLY A 63 4.50 7.82 27.66
CA GLY A 63 5.79 7.77 28.33
C GLY A 63 6.29 6.36 28.66
N ASP A 64 5.79 5.34 27.95
CA ASP A 64 6.18 3.94 28.17
C ASP A 64 7.39 3.49 27.34
N GLY A 65 7.94 4.37 26.52
CA GLY A 65 9.07 4.11 25.63
C GLY A 65 8.67 3.51 24.27
N ASN A 66 7.39 3.30 24.00
CA ASN A 66 6.87 2.84 22.72
C ASN A 66 6.47 4.03 21.83
N TYR A 67 7.07 4.15 20.65
CA TYR A 67 6.78 5.21 19.69
C TYR A 67 5.73 4.78 18.64
N SER A 68 4.81 3.92 19.03
CA SER A 68 3.77 3.38 18.13
C SER A 68 2.42 3.22 18.85
N ASP A 69 2.09 4.21 19.69
CA ASP A 69 0.79 4.27 20.35
C ASP A 69 -0.32 4.40 19.31
N LEU A 70 -1.37 3.59 19.46
CA LEU A 70 -2.52 3.61 18.56
C LEU A 70 -3.26 4.94 18.68
N MET A 71 -3.61 5.51 17.55
CA MET A 71 -4.26 6.80 17.45
C MET A 71 -5.70 6.74 17.96
N TYR A 72 -6.08 7.71 18.79
CA TYR A 72 -7.48 7.97 19.11
C TYR A 72 -8.13 8.80 17.99
N VAL A 73 -9.31 8.41 17.58
CA VAL A 73 -10.12 9.14 16.61
C VAL A 73 -11.15 9.96 17.36
N PRO A 74 -11.13 11.31 17.27
CA PRO A 74 -12.05 12.15 18.03
C PRO A 74 -13.51 11.91 17.64
N ALA A 75 -14.42 11.99 18.61
CA ALA A 75 -15.85 11.88 18.38
C ALA A 75 -16.40 13.13 17.66
N SER A 76 -15.79 14.31 17.93
CA SER A 76 -16.13 15.58 17.30
C SER A 76 -14.87 16.37 16.96
N LYS A 77 -15.01 17.36 16.07
CA LYS A 77 -13.92 18.24 15.65
C LYS A 77 -13.22 18.93 16.84
N ASP A 78 -13.99 19.32 17.84
CA ASP A 78 -13.53 20.17 18.96
C ASP A 78 -12.94 19.37 20.13
N GLU A 79 -12.93 18.04 20.04
CA GLU A 79 -12.44 17.19 21.13
C GLU A 79 -10.90 17.24 21.27
N MET A 80 -10.19 17.55 20.19
CA MET A 80 -8.73 17.63 20.19
C MET A 80 -8.24 19.08 20.11
N THR A 81 -7.32 19.43 21.01
CA THR A 81 -6.70 20.76 21.02
C THR A 81 -5.44 20.76 20.19
N PHE A 82 -5.46 21.48 19.08
CA PHE A 82 -4.28 21.66 18.23
C PHE A 82 -3.49 22.91 18.64
N VAL A 83 -2.21 22.94 18.32
CA VAL A 83 -1.33 24.10 18.49
C VAL A 83 -0.60 24.39 17.18
N ASP A 84 -0.28 25.68 16.98
CA ASP A 84 0.39 26.14 15.76
C ASP A 84 1.72 25.43 15.49
N ILE A 85 1.98 25.15 14.22
CA ILE A 85 3.31 24.76 13.76
C ILE A 85 4.04 26.01 13.31
N LYS A 86 5.25 26.19 13.84
CA LYS A 86 6.10 27.34 13.56
C LYS A 86 7.40 26.93 12.90
N ASP A 87 7.94 27.81 12.08
CA ASP A 87 9.26 27.67 11.49
C ASP A 87 10.39 28.03 12.49
N LYS A 88 11.64 27.93 12.04
CA LYS A 88 12.83 28.28 12.86
C LYS A 88 12.90 29.76 13.25
N GLN A 89 12.18 30.61 12.54
CA GLN A 89 12.07 32.05 12.76
C GLN A 89 10.85 32.40 13.63
N ASN A 90 10.13 31.39 14.17
CA ASN A 90 8.93 31.53 14.99
C ASN A 90 7.69 32.08 14.24
N ASN A 91 7.70 32.05 12.90
CA ASN A 91 6.51 32.37 12.11
C ASN A 91 5.57 31.13 12.05
N VAL A 92 4.28 31.38 12.18
CA VAL A 92 3.27 30.34 12.04
C VAL A 92 3.21 29.89 10.58
N THR A 93 3.44 28.61 10.33
CA THR A 93 3.40 27.98 9.00
C THR A 93 2.15 27.15 8.79
N TYR A 94 1.50 26.73 9.90
CA TYR A 94 0.27 25.93 9.89
C TYR A 94 -0.48 26.20 11.19
N THR A 95 -1.59 26.89 11.11
CA THR A 95 -2.34 27.27 12.31
C THR A 95 -3.04 26.09 12.97
N ALA A 96 -3.36 26.19 14.24
CA ALA A 96 -4.12 25.18 14.98
C ALA A 96 -5.47 24.90 14.32
N GLU A 97 -6.17 25.95 13.87
CA GLU A 97 -7.47 25.85 13.23
C GLU A 97 -7.41 25.13 11.87
N GLU A 98 -6.45 25.49 11.02
CA GLU A 98 -6.22 24.79 9.75
C GLU A 98 -5.90 23.30 9.97
N GLN A 99 -5.05 22.98 10.94
CA GLN A 99 -4.71 21.59 11.27
C GLN A 99 -5.94 20.80 11.74
N GLN A 100 -6.76 21.38 12.60
CA GLN A 100 -7.98 20.77 13.10
C GLN A 100 -8.98 20.51 11.97
N GLU A 101 -9.15 21.47 11.05
CA GLU A 101 -10.02 21.31 9.88
C GLU A 101 -9.52 20.21 8.94
N ASP A 102 -8.26 20.25 8.56
CA ASP A 102 -7.64 19.29 7.65
C ASP A 102 -7.68 17.86 8.24
N PHE A 103 -7.39 17.72 9.53
CA PHE A 103 -7.46 16.43 10.21
C PHE A 103 -8.90 15.90 10.26
N TRP A 104 -9.88 16.74 10.59
CA TRP A 104 -11.27 16.33 10.65
C TRP A 104 -11.82 15.93 9.27
N ASN A 105 -11.45 16.68 8.23
CA ASN A 105 -11.79 16.33 6.85
C ASN A 105 -11.18 15.00 6.43
N TYR A 106 -9.93 14.74 6.82
CA TYR A 106 -9.27 13.47 6.57
C TYR A 106 -9.98 12.31 7.29
N VAL A 107 -10.29 12.46 8.58
CA VAL A 107 -11.05 11.45 9.35
C VAL A 107 -12.39 11.13 8.68
N ASN A 108 -13.09 12.13 8.19
CA ASN A 108 -14.39 11.93 7.50
C ASN A 108 -14.25 11.27 6.13
N SER A 109 -13.13 11.46 5.43
CA SER A 109 -12.87 10.91 4.09
C SER A 109 -12.29 9.49 4.12
N ASP A 110 -11.68 9.09 5.22
CA ASP A 110 -11.12 7.75 5.39
C ASP A 110 -12.20 6.78 5.89
N SER A 111 -12.47 5.73 5.12
CA SER A 111 -13.56 4.78 5.41
C SER A 111 -13.41 4.09 6.77
N TYR A 112 -12.19 3.79 7.20
CA TYR A 112 -11.93 3.16 8.47
C TYR A 112 -12.04 4.14 9.64
N LEU A 113 -11.41 5.32 9.53
CA LEU A 113 -11.42 6.31 10.61
C LEU A 113 -12.82 6.90 10.85
N SER A 114 -13.60 7.12 9.79
CA SER A 114 -14.96 7.67 9.91
C SER A 114 -15.91 6.79 10.73
N GLU A 115 -15.67 5.47 10.74
CA GLU A 115 -16.44 4.49 11.53
C GLU A 115 -15.92 4.32 12.96
N ARG A 116 -14.75 4.91 13.30
CA ARG A 116 -14.06 4.76 14.60
C ARG A 116 -14.11 6.01 15.48
N LYS A 117 -14.96 6.95 15.18
CA LYS A 117 -15.10 8.19 15.98
C LYS A 117 -15.39 7.89 17.45
N GLY A 118 -14.67 8.53 18.35
CA GLY A 118 -14.74 8.30 19.79
C GLY A 118 -14.02 7.04 20.28
N GLN A 119 -13.16 6.43 19.44
CA GLN A 119 -12.48 5.18 19.78
C GLN A 119 -11.00 5.22 19.36
N TYR A 120 -10.20 4.37 19.98
CA TYR A 120 -8.87 4.06 19.44
C TYR A 120 -8.98 3.21 18.19
N VAL A 121 -8.05 3.42 17.27
CA VAL A 121 -7.87 2.51 16.13
C VAL A 121 -7.38 1.15 16.63
N GLU A 122 -7.65 0.12 15.88
CA GLU A 122 -7.15 -1.22 16.16
C GLU A 122 -5.84 -1.47 15.40
N ARG A 123 -4.97 -2.28 15.97
CA ARG A 123 -3.72 -2.68 15.35
C ARG A 123 -3.96 -3.49 14.07
N ALA A 124 -3.26 -3.15 12.99
CA ALA A 124 -3.30 -3.83 11.70
C ALA A 124 -4.71 -3.98 11.10
N SER A 125 -5.63 -3.07 11.43
CA SER A 125 -7.02 -3.13 10.94
C SER A 125 -7.23 -2.40 9.63
N SER A 126 -6.40 -1.42 9.32
CA SER A 126 -6.47 -0.68 8.05
C SER A 126 -5.80 -1.46 6.93
N LEU A 127 -6.32 -1.29 5.69
CA LEU A 127 -5.89 -2.03 4.52
C LEU A 127 -5.17 -1.12 3.53
N GLU A 128 -4.05 -1.61 3.01
CA GLU A 128 -3.36 -0.98 1.88
C GLU A 128 -4.16 -1.16 0.59
N PRO A 129 -3.91 -0.35 -0.45
CA PRO A 129 -4.66 -0.43 -1.70
C PRO A 129 -4.51 -1.76 -2.41
N TRP A 130 -5.51 -2.07 -3.25
CA TRP A 130 -5.42 -3.16 -4.20
C TRP A 130 -4.40 -2.89 -5.30
N ILE A 131 -3.72 -3.96 -5.73
CA ILE A 131 -2.93 -4.01 -6.96
C ILE A 131 -3.62 -5.00 -7.91
N HIS A 132 -3.70 -4.62 -9.18
CA HIS A 132 -4.23 -5.46 -10.25
C HIS A 132 -3.17 -5.59 -11.34
N ARG A 133 -2.68 -6.82 -11.56
CA ARG A 133 -1.61 -7.10 -12.53
C ARG A 133 -2.08 -8.11 -13.55
N PHE A 134 -1.67 -7.88 -14.78
CA PHE A 134 -1.85 -8.80 -15.88
C PHE A 134 -0.50 -9.17 -16.46
N ASP A 135 -0.23 -10.46 -16.54
CA ASP A 135 0.95 -11.00 -17.20
C ASP A 135 0.49 -11.76 -18.45
N MET A 136 1.23 -11.69 -19.53
CA MET A 136 0.90 -12.35 -20.78
C MET A 136 2.09 -13.16 -21.29
N LYS A 137 1.80 -14.34 -21.81
CA LYS A 137 2.77 -15.18 -22.52
C LYS A 137 2.26 -15.50 -23.91
N ILE A 138 3.10 -15.32 -24.90
CA ILE A 138 2.89 -15.81 -26.25
C ILE A 138 4.00 -16.81 -26.56
N ALA A 139 3.65 -18.04 -26.92
CA ALA A 139 4.61 -19.07 -27.31
C ALA A 139 4.26 -19.60 -28.70
N GLN A 140 5.27 -19.67 -29.55
CA GLN A 140 5.18 -20.26 -30.88
C GLN A 140 6.08 -21.48 -30.97
N ASP A 141 5.46 -22.63 -31.14
CA ASP A 141 6.14 -23.91 -31.36
C ASP A 141 6.22 -24.20 -32.86
N PHE A 142 7.39 -24.68 -33.28
CA PHE A 142 7.68 -25.21 -34.62
C PHE A 142 8.15 -26.65 -34.48
N TYR A 143 7.60 -27.56 -35.24
CA TYR A 143 7.94 -28.97 -35.20
C TYR A 143 8.44 -29.47 -36.54
N ALA A 144 9.47 -30.32 -36.51
CA ALA A 144 9.99 -31.05 -37.65
C ALA A 144 10.14 -32.53 -37.29
N LYS A 145 9.75 -33.43 -38.21
CA LYS A 145 10.00 -34.86 -38.07
C LYS A 145 11.16 -35.23 -38.99
N ILE A 146 12.25 -35.74 -38.42
CA ILE A 146 13.43 -36.22 -39.17
C ILE A 146 13.63 -37.68 -38.80
N GLY A 147 13.35 -38.55 -39.78
CA GLY A 147 13.28 -39.99 -39.52
C GLY A 147 12.17 -40.32 -38.54
N ASN A 148 12.50 -41.03 -37.46
CA ASN A 148 11.56 -41.41 -36.41
C ASN A 148 11.55 -40.46 -35.20
N ARG A 149 12.30 -39.36 -35.26
CA ARG A 149 12.40 -38.41 -34.16
C ARG A 149 11.65 -37.12 -34.49
N LYS A 150 11.03 -36.54 -33.47
CA LYS A 150 10.36 -35.23 -33.54
C LYS A 150 11.27 -34.19 -32.87
N TYR A 151 11.60 -33.15 -33.62
CA TYR A 151 12.36 -32.00 -33.14
C TYR A 151 11.41 -30.80 -33.01
N GLY A 152 11.67 -29.95 -32.02
CA GLY A 152 10.85 -28.75 -31.80
C GLY A 152 11.70 -27.57 -31.42
N ILE A 153 11.31 -26.40 -31.91
CA ILE A 153 11.78 -25.10 -31.46
C ILE A 153 10.58 -24.33 -30.97
N GLN A 154 10.66 -23.83 -29.75
CA GLN A 154 9.69 -22.88 -29.23
C GLN A 154 10.34 -21.53 -29.04
N VAL A 155 9.70 -20.49 -29.54
CA VAL A 155 10.03 -19.09 -29.26
C VAL A 155 8.92 -18.55 -28.38
N SER A 156 9.26 -17.96 -27.24
CA SER A 156 8.28 -17.38 -26.31
C SER A 156 8.59 -15.93 -25.99
N LEU A 157 7.55 -15.15 -25.81
CA LEU A 157 7.56 -13.80 -25.30
C LEU A 157 6.74 -13.78 -24.02
N ASP A 158 7.41 -13.56 -22.91
CA ASP A 158 6.80 -13.43 -21.60
C ASP A 158 6.77 -11.94 -21.21
N MET A 159 5.58 -11.40 -20.91
CA MET A 159 5.38 -10.01 -20.56
C MET A 159 4.76 -9.94 -19.17
N LEU A 160 5.52 -9.41 -18.20
CA LEU A 160 5.07 -9.19 -16.84
C LEU A 160 4.49 -7.79 -16.72
N ASN A 161 3.39 -7.67 -15.99
CA ASN A 161 2.69 -6.41 -15.74
C ASN A 161 2.37 -5.63 -17.03
N ILE A 162 1.81 -6.32 -18.03
CA ILE A 162 1.56 -5.73 -19.37
C ILE A 162 0.64 -4.50 -19.30
N GLY A 163 -0.25 -4.41 -18.31
CA GLY A 163 -1.08 -3.23 -18.10
C GLY A 163 -0.27 -1.96 -17.87
N ASN A 164 0.89 -2.07 -17.23
CA ASN A 164 1.77 -0.94 -16.97
C ASN A 164 2.41 -0.36 -18.26
N LEU A 165 2.55 -1.17 -19.30
CA LEU A 165 3.00 -0.70 -20.62
C LEU A 165 1.99 0.29 -21.23
N LEU A 166 0.69 0.09 -20.97
CA LEU A 166 -0.37 0.95 -21.47
C LEU A 166 -0.59 2.18 -20.59
N ASN A 167 -0.48 2.00 -19.27
CA ASN A 167 -0.62 3.06 -18.28
C ASN A 167 0.30 2.79 -17.10
N SER A 168 1.27 3.69 -16.88
CA SER A 168 2.29 3.57 -15.82
C SER A 168 1.75 3.41 -14.39
N LYS A 169 0.47 3.72 -14.16
CA LYS A 169 -0.20 3.54 -12.87
C LYS A 169 -0.81 2.15 -12.70
N TRP A 170 -1.02 1.40 -13.76
CA TRP A 170 -1.61 0.07 -13.67
C TRP A 170 -0.58 -0.95 -13.19
N GLY A 171 -1.01 -1.81 -12.27
CA GLY A 171 -0.14 -2.80 -11.65
C GLY A 171 1.03 -2.25 -10.84
N ALA A 172 1.05 -0.95 -10.58
CA ALA A 172 2.08 -0.31 -9.77
C ALA A 172 1.76 -0.40 -8.28
N TYR A 173 2.79 -0.58 -7.46
CA TYR A 173 2.69 -0.48 -6.02
C TYR A 173 2.33 0.93 -5.60
N ARG A 174 1.63 1.03 -4.47
CA ARG A 174 1.36 2.31 -3.82
C ARG A 174 2.04 2.34 -2.46
N SER A 175 2.65 3.47 -2.14
CA SER A 175 3.24 3.73 -0.83
C SER A 175 2.62 4.96 -0.21
N CYS A 176 2.67 5.06 1.11
CA CYS A 176 2.26 6.24 1.85
C CYS A 176 3.50 6.92 2.42
N GLY A 177 3.73 8.17 2.04
CA GLY A 177 4.86 8.97 2.55
C GLY A 177 4.83 9.21 4.07
N LEU A 178 3.67 8.97 4.70
CA LEU A 178 3.48 9.05 6.15
C LEU A 178 3.72 7.73 6.87
N GLN A 179 3.96 6.66 6.10
CA GLN A 179 4.18 5.33 6.62
C GLN A 179 5.62 5.17 7.11
N SER A 180 5.75 4.69 8.34
CA SER A 180 7.02 4.24 8.91
C SER A 180 6.83 2.79 9.30
N TYR A 181 7.50 1.88 8.59
CA TYR A 181 7.18 0.46 8.63
C TYR A 181 5.68 0.24 8.30
N ASP A 182 4.94 -0.44 9.16
CA ASP A 182 3.51 -0.75 8.99
C ASP A 182 2.59 0.24 9.73
N ASN A 183 3.06 1.46 10.00
CA ASN A 183 2.34 2.48 10.74
C ASN A 183 2.20 3.77 9.92
N VAL A 184 0.98 4.30 9.83
CA VAL A 184 0.70 5.62 9.27
C VAL A 184 0.58 6.62 10.41
N ARG A 185 1.43 7.64 10.39
CA ARG A 185 1.59 8.61 11.47
C ARG A 185 1.06 9.97 11.06
N LEU A 186 -0.17 10.28 11.46
CA LEU A 186 -0.84 11.53 11.12
C LEU A 186 -0.53 12.65 12.11
N LEU A 187 -0.48 12.32 13.39
CA LEU A 187 -0.40 13.25 14.50
C LEU A 187 0.84 12.99 15.36
N LYS A 188 1.32 14.05 15.97
CA LYS A 188 2.22 14.02 17.11
C LYS A 188 1.63 14.83 18.26
N THR A 189 1.98 14.51 19.50
CA THR A 189 1.68 15.38 20.63
C THR A 189 2.72 16.51 20.72
N ALA A 190 2.27 17.70 21.05
CA ALA A 190 3.12 18.87 21.28
C ALA A 190 3.37 19.09 22.78
N SER A 191 2.47 18.60 23.66
CA SER A 191 2.62 18.59 25.12
C SER A 191 3.62 17.53 25.57
N LYS A 192 4.14 17.73 26.79
CA LYS A 192 4.95 16.73 27.49
C LYS A 192 4.05 15.68 28.16
N VAL A 193 4.62 14.51 28.41
CA VAL A 193 3.94 13.47 29.18
C VAL A 193 3.50 14.00 30.55
N GLY A 194 2.23 13.80 30.91
CA GLY A 194 1.64 14.29 32.16
C GLY A 194 1.00 15.70 32.09
N GLU A 195 1.15 16.40 30.97
CA GLU A 195 0.44 17.65 30.68
C GLU A 195 -0.84 17.38 29.89
N PRO A 196 -1.83 18.31 29.87
CA PRO A 196 -2.97 18.22 28.97
C PRO A 196 -2.52 18.03 27.52
N LEU A 197 -3.12 17.03 26.84
CA LEU A 197 -2.68 16.67 25.50
C LEU A 197 -3.00 17.80 24.50
N THR A 198 -1.97 18.21 23.79
CA THR A 198 -2.08 19.08 22.63
C THR A 198 -1.42 18.41 21.42
N TYR A 199 -1.97 18.68 20.25
CA TYR A 199 -1.61 17.95 19.03
C TYR A 199 -1.06 18.88 17.96
N GLN A 200 -0.23 18.32 17.13
CA GLN A 200 0.18 18.88 15.85
C GLN A 200 0.07 17.79 14.77
N MET A 201 -0.37 18.18 13.59
CA MET A 201 -0.28 17.32 12.43
C MET A 201 1.19 17.17 12.00
N ASN A 202 1.53 16.02 11.44
CA ASN A 202 2.82 15.88 10.80
C ASN A 202 2.87 16.85 9.59
N ALA A 203 3.84 17.76 9.58
CA ALA A 203 3.96 18.77 8.52
C ALA A 203 4.08 18.14 7.11
N SER A 204 4.67 16.95 7.00
CA SER A 204 4.73 16.18 5.76
C SER A 204 3.36 15.67 5.30
N SER A 205 2.37 15.68 6.20
CA SER A 205 1.01 15.18 5.93
C SER A 205 0.15 16.20 5.19
N ARG A 206 0.47 17.51 5.28
CA ARG A 206 -0.35 18.60 4.74
C ARG A 206 -0.68 18.37 3.26
N GLU A 207 0.32 18.02 2.47
CA GLU A 207 0.12 17.77 1.03
C GLU A 207 -0.77 16.54 0.77
N ALA A 208 -0.60 15.47 1.55
CA ALA A 208 -1.43 14.26 1.44
C ALA A 208 -2.89 14.53 1.80
N PHE A 209 -3.15 15.38 2.81
CA PHE A 209 -4.49 15.77 3.21
C PHE A 209 -5.17 16.67 2.17
N GLN A 210 -4.44 17.65 1.65
CA GLN A 210 -4.97 18.55 0.61
C GLN A 210 -5.27 17.81 -0.70
N LYS A 211 -4.54 16.75 -1.02
CA LYS A 211 -4.80 15.89 -2.18
C LYS A 211 -5.86 14.80 -1.94
N ASN A 212 -6.38 14.69 -0.74
CA ASN A 212 -7.31 13.61 -0.32
C ASN A 212 -6.76 12.20 -0.62
N SER A 213 -5.45 12.03 -0.66
CA SER A 213 -4.79 10.77 -0.93
C SER A 213 -3.48 10.65 -0.15
N LYS A 214 -3.43 9.65 0.71
CA LYS A 214 -2.19 9.24 1.40
C LYS A 214 -1.31 8.31 0.56
N TRP A 215 -1.80 7.87 -0.61
CA TRP A 215 -1.16 6.86 -1.42
C TRP A 215 -0.60 7.42 -2.72
N ASP A 216 0.70 7.27 -2.90
CA ASP A 216 1.40 7.61 -4.13
C ASP A 216 1.87 6.36 -4.87
N TYR A 217 1.95 6.43 -6.20
CA TYR A 217 2.50 5.35 -7.01
C TYR A 217 4.01 5.27 -6.85
N THR A 218 4.52 4.07 -6.59
CA THR A 218 5.95 3.82 -6.41
C THR A 218 6.58 3.41 -7.72
N ALA A 219 7.52 4.22 -8.21
CA ALA A 219 8.37 3.86 -9.34
C ALA A 219 9.44 2.87 -8.87
N SER A 220 9.31 1.61 -9.27
CA SER A 220 10.27 0.55 -8.95
C SER A 220 10.26 -0.51 -10.04
N THR A 221 11.29 -1.36 -10.08
CA THR A 221 11.32 -2.50 -11.00
C THR A 221 10.16 -3.46 -10.77
N GLY A 222 9.68 -3.59 -9.52
CA GLY A 222 8.49 -4.38 -9.17
C GLY A 222 7.17 -3.77 -9.67
N SER A 223 7.13 -2.45 -9.91
CA SER A 223 5.96 -1.73 -10.45
C SER A 223 5.96 -1.64 -11.97
N ALA A 224 7.14 -1.72 -12.60
CA ALA A 224 7.29 -1.57 -14.04
C ALA A 224 6.95 -2.87 -14.79
N TRP A 225 6.54 -2.72 -16.05
CA TRP A 225 6.44 -3.85 -16.97
C TRP A 225 7.83 -4.40 -17.31
N GLN A 226 7.89 -5.69 -17.57
CA GLN A 226 9.10 -6.38 -17.99
C GLN A 226 8.78 -7.34 -19.12
N MET A 227 9.77 -7.58 -19.98
CA MET A 227 9.61 -8.46 -21.14
C MET A 227 10.82 -9.40 -21.23
N GLN A 228 10.56 -10.67 -21.47
CA GLN A 228 11.57 -11.70 -21.64
C GLN A 228 11.31 -12.48 -22.93
N LEU A 229 12.33 -12.61 -23.76
CA LEU A 229 12.34 -13.49 -24.91
C LEU A 229 13.00 -14.82 -24.54
N GLY A 230 12.31 -15.92 -24.82
CA GLY A 230 12.79 -17.27 -24.57
C GLY A 230 12.88 -18.11 -25.84
N VAL A 231 13.90 -18.95 -25.95
CA VAL A 231 14.01 -19.97 -26.99
C VAL A 231 14.27 -21.32 -26.32
N LYS A 232 13.44 -22.31 -26.66
CA LYS A 232 13.58 -23.69 -26.16
C LYS A 232 13.73 -24.65 -27.36
N PHE A 233 14.72 -25.49 -27.29
CA PHE A 233 14.93 -26.57 -28.24
C PHE A 233 14.57 -27.92 -27.62
N THR A 234 13.87 -28.77 -28.39
CA THR A 234 13.48 -30.12 -27.98
C THR A 234 13.93 -31.13 -29.04
N PHE A 235 14.59 -32.19 -28.63
CA PHE A 235 15.17 -33.23 -29.51
C PHE A 235 14.89 -34.64 -28.97
#